data_36381a0e86500a68d1af4bec1ff79bd9
#
_entry.id   36381a0e86500a68d1af4bec1ff79bd9
#
_cell.length_a   1.000
_cell.length_b   1.000
_cell.length_c   1.000
_cell.angle_alpha   90.00
_cell.angle_beta   90.00
_cell.angle_gamma   90.00
#
_symmetry.space_group_name_H-M   'P 1'
#
loop_
_entity.id
_entity.type
_entity.pdbx_description
1 polymer ?
#
loop_
_entity_poly.entity_id
_entity_poly.type
_entity_poly.pdbx_seq_one_letter_code
_entity_poly.pdbx_strand_id
1 'polypeptide(L)'
;MDLIKHIDNSLEWGQLEVSKLTLDVMNIHGITSNKIRCFLNNICSIGGTYLEVGVFRGATFCSAIYGNEVHAIGLDNFASPNLMPMGVSQKL
;
A
#
# COMPACT_ATOMS: atom_id res chain seq x y z
N MET A 1 -4.82 15.69 15.69
CA MET A 1 -3.94 15.54 14.50
C MET A 1 -4.42 16.43 13.38
N ASP A 2 -3.50 17.10 12.72
CA ASP A 2 -3.80 17.85 11.50
C ASP A 2 -3.67 16.90 10.30
N LEU A 3 -4.79 16.45 9.77
CA LEU A 3 -4.82 15.48 8.68
C LEU A 3 -4.23 16.06 7.38
N ILE A 4 -4.48 17.32 7.10
CA ILE A 4 -3.94 17.96 5.89
C ILE A 4 -2.42 17.99 5.97
N LYS A 5 -1.87 18.36 7.11
CA LYS A 5 -0.42 18.37 7.32
C LYS A 5 0.16 16.96 7.20
N HIS A 6 -0.55 15.95 7.71
CA HIS A 6 -0.11 14.56 7.57
C HIS A 6 -0.06 14.13 6.11
N ILE A 7 -1.07 14.51 5.31
CA ILE A 7 -1.09 14.19 3.88
C ILE A 7 0.08 14.87 3.17
N ASP A 8 0.30 16.15 3.44
CA ASP A 8 1.39 16.91 2.82
C ASP A 8 2.75 16.31 3.17
N ASN A 9 2.98 15.98 4.44
CA ASN A 9 4.22 15.37 4.89
C ASN A 9 4.43 13.99 4.26
N SER A 10 3.37 13.18 4.18
CA SER A 10 3.43 11.85 3.58
C SER A 10 3.79 11.93 2.11
N LEU A 11 3.25 12.92 1.40
CA LEU A 11 3.55 13.15 0.00
C LEU A 11 5.00 13.61 -0.19
N GLU A 12 5.45 14.55 0.62
CA GLU A 12 6.82 15.07 0.55
C GLU A 12 7.85 13.97 0.79
N TRP A 13 7.68 13.19 1.87
CA TRP A 13 8.57 12.07 2.14
C TRP A 13 8.47 10.98 1.08
N GLY A 14 7.28 10.76 0.52
CA GLY A 14 7.10 9.83 -0.59
C GLY A 14 7.87 10.24 -1.83
N GLN A 15 7.89 11.53 -2.16
CA GLN A 15 8.68 12.04 -3.26
C GLN A 15 10.17 11.77 -3.10
N LEU A 16 10.65 11.73 -1.86
CA LEU A 16 12.04 11.41 -1.54
C LEU A 16 12.28 9.91 -1.35
N GLU A 17 11.26 9.09 -1.58
CA GLU A 17 11.27 7.64 -1.38
C GLU A 17 11.67 7.25 0.04
N VAL A 18 11.16 7.99 1.02
CA VAL A 18 11.38 7.72 2.45
C VAL A 18 10.11 7.14 3.06
N SER A 19 10.22 5.97 3.64
CA SER A 19 9.15 5.26 4.34
C SER A 19 9.74 4.12 5.18
N LYS A 20 8.86 3.30 5.78
CA LYS A 20 9.29 2.09 6.50
C LYS A 20 9.51 0.89 5.59
N LEU A 21 9.25 1.02 4.28
CA LEU A 21 9.27 -0.11 3.37
C LEU A 21 10.66 -0.69 3.22
N THR A 22 10.71 -2.03 3.18
CA THR A 22 11.93 -2.79 2.89
C THR A 22 12.00 -3.11 1.41
N LEU A 23 13.18 -3.57 0.97
CA LEU A 23 13.36 -4.00 -0.42
C LEU A 23 12.42 -5.15 -0.80
N ASP A 24 12.12 -6.05 0.14
CA ASP A 24 11.22 -7.16 -0.14
C ASP A 24 9.83 -6.68 -0.57
N VAL A 25 9.29 -5.68 0.14
CA VAL A 25 8.01 -5.11 -0.22
C VAL A 25 8.11 -4.29 -1.51
N MET A 26 9.18 -3.52 -1.65
CA MET A 26 9.41 -2.69 -2.84
C MET A 26 9.58 -3.53 -4.12
N ASN A 27 9.98 -4.80 -3.98
CA ASN A 27 10.17 -5.69 -5.11
C ASN A 27 8.91 -6.46 -5.52
N ILE A 28 7.82 -6.32 -4.82
CA ILE A 28 6.56 -6.93 -5.25
C ILE A 28 6.15 -6.32 -6.58
N HIS A 29 5.97 -7.18 -7.59
CA HIS A 29 5.64 -6.72 -8.93
C HIS A 29 4.29 -6.01 -8.96
N GLY A 30 4.24 -4.84 -9.60
CA GLY A 30 3.02 -4.08 -9.75
C GLY A 30 3.26 -2.84 -10.60
N ILE A 31 2.17 -2.28 -11.15
CA ILE A 31 2.24 -1.09 -11.99
C ILE A 31 2.15 0.14 -11.08
N THR A 32 3.24 0.40 -10.37
CA THR A 32 3.32 1.54 -9.45
C THR A 32 4.78 1.92 -9.24
N SER A 33 5.00 3.18 -8.87
CA SER A 33 6.33 3.69 -8.60
C SER A 33 6.72 3.51 -7.13
N ASN A 34 8.02 3.59 -6.86
CA ASN A 34 8.50 3.58 -5.49
C ASN A 34 7.98 4.78 -4.70
N LYS A 35 7.83 5.92 -5.33
CA LYS A 35 7.29 7.13 -4.69
C LYS A 35 5.87 6.92 -4.21
N ILE A 36 5.02 6.30 -5.05
CA ILE A 36 3.64 5.99 -4.68
C ILE A 36 3.61 4.98 -3.53
N ARG A 37 4.44 3.95 -3.59
CA ARG A 37 4.52 2.95 -2.51
C ARG A 37 4.89 3.60 -1.18
N CYS A 38 5.89 4.46 -1.21
CA CYS A 38 6.32 5.17 0.00
C CYS A 38 5.24 6.12 0.50
N PHE A 39 4.57 6.84 -0.39
CA PHE A 39 3.47 7.72 -0.01
C PHE A 39 2.35 6.94 0.70
N LEU A 40 1.93 5.81 0.12
CA LEU A 40 0.88 4.98 0.72
C LEU A 40 1.30 4.46 2.10
N ASN A 41 2.53 4.02 2.23
CA ASN A 41 3.04 3.58 3.52
C ASN A 41 3.01 4.70 4.55
N ASN A 42 3.44 5.88 4.16
CA ASN A 42 3.48 7.05 5.05
C ASN A 42 2.09 7.50 5.46
N ILE A 43 1.15 7.58 4.51
CA ILE A 43 -0.20 8.07 4.82
C ILE A 43 -0.95 7.11 5.74
N CYS A 44 -0.72 5.81 5.61
CA CYS A 44 -1.35 4.79 6.45
C CYS A 44 -0.72 4.69 7.85
N SER A 45 0.32 5.43 8.13
CA SER A 45 1.00 5.40 9.44
C SER A 45 0.13 5.89 10.59
N ILE A 46 -0.92 6.64 10.30
CA ILE A 46 -1.85 7.10 11.34
C ILE A 46 -2.83 6.03 11.80
N GLY A 47 -2.86 4.87 11.16
CA GLY A 47 -3.83 3.82 11.46
C GLY A 47 -5.17 4.05 10.76
N GLY A 48 -6.22 3.41 11.30
CA GLY A 48 -7.56 3.50 10.73
C GLY A 48 -7.86 2.32 9.82
N THR A 49 -8.69 2.54 8.81
CA THR A 49 -9.09 1.51 7.85
C THR A 49 -8.57 1.85 6.47
N TYR A 50 -7.94 0.88 5.83
CA TYR A 50 -7.46 1.00 4.45
C TYR A 50 -8.22 0.03 3.57
N LEU A 51 -8.88 0.55 2.55
CA LEU A 51 -9.60 -0.25 1.57
C LEU A 51 -8.95 -0.08 0.21
N GLU A 52 -8.58 -1.17 -0.42
CA GLU A 52 -8.05 -1.15 -1.78
C GLU A 52 -8.92 -2.02 -2.68
N VAL A 53 -9.39 -1.44 -3.79
CA VAL A 53 -10.15 -2.14 -4.82
C VAL A 53 -9.23 -2.35 -6.01
N GLY A 54 -9.16 -3.59 -6.50
CA GLY A 54 -8.22 -3.93 -7.56
C GLY A 54 -6.82 -4.16 -7.01
N VAL A 55 -6.67 -5.15 -6.14
CA VAL A 55 -5.42 -5.42 -5.42
C VAL A 55 -4.30 -5.92 -6.34
N PHE A 56 -4.66 -6.61 -7.41
CA PHE A 56 -3.70 -7.16 -8.38
C PHE A 56 -2.73 -8.13 -7.68
N ARG A 57 -1.41 -7.84 -7.69
CA ARG A 57 -0.40 -8.66 -7.00
C ARG A 57 -0.11 -8.22 -5.58
N GLY A 58 -0.79 -7.20 -5.12
CA GLY A 58 -0.67 -6.72 -3.76
C GLY A 58 0.47 -5.72 -3.54
N ALA A 59 1.08 -5.18 -4.59
CA ALA A 59 2.19 -4.24 -4.44
C ALA A 59 1.81 -3.01 -3.64
N THR A 60 0.73 -2.33 -4.02
CA THR A 60 0.27 -1.14 -3.30
C THR A 60 -0.39 -1.51 -1.97
N PHE A 61 -1.12 -2.62 -1.93
CA PHE A 61 -1.76 -3.09 -0.70
C PHE A 61 -0.73 -3.39 0.39
N CYS A 62 0.29 -4.19 0.06
CA CYS A 62 1.35 -4.51 1.00
C CYS A 62 2.16 -3.28 1.39
N SER A 63 2.39 -2.37 0.43
CA SER A 63 3.10 -1.12 0.73
C SER A 63 2.35 -0.28 1.75
N ALA A 64 1.04 -0.16 1.59
CA ALA A 64 0.22 0.64 2.51
C ALA A 64 0.26 0.09 3.94
N ILE A 65 0.16 -1.23 4.10
CA ILE A 65 -0.02 -1.83 5.43
C ILE A 65 1.28 -2.17 6.14
N TYR A 66 2.40 -2.29 5.42
CA TYR A 66 3.66 -2.74 6.02
C TYR A 66 4.09 -1.86 7.19
N GLY A 67 4.25 -2.48 8.35
CA GLY A 67 4.68 -1.78 9.56
C GLY A 67 3.66 -0.80 10.13
N ASN A 68 2.44 -0.77 9.61
CA ASN A 68 1.37 0.12 10.06
C ASN A 68 0.28 -0.69 10.77
N GLU A 69 -0.33 -0.09 11.78
CA GLU A 69 -1.47 -0.68 12.49
C GLU A 69 -2.75 -0.19 11.85
N VAL A 70 -3.17 -0.85 10.77
CA VAL A 70 -4.39 -0.50 10.04
C VAL A 70 -5.28 -1.73 9.92
N HIS A 71 -6.59 -1.49 9.88
CA HIS A 71 -7.54 -2.50 9.45
C HIS A 71 -7.61 -2.47 7.93
N ALA A 72 -7.07 -3.50 7.28
CA ALA A 72 -6.87 -3.48 5.84
C ALA A 72 -7.82 -4.45 5.14
N ILE A 73 -8.48 -3.97 4.09
CA ILE A 73 -9.40 -4.76 3.27
C ILE A 73 -9.00 -4.62 1.82
N GLY A 74 -8.66 -5.76 1.20
CA GLY A 74 -8.34 -5.79 -0.24
C GLY A 74 -9.45 -6.52 -0.99
N LEU A 75 -9.95 -5.89 -2.04
CA LEU A 75 -11.00 -6.45 -2.88
C LEU A 75 -10.48 -6.58 -4.30
N ASP A 76 -10.64 -7.78 -4.87
CA ASP A 76 -10.27 -8.04 -6.26
C ASP A 76 -11.10 -9.22 -6.75
N ASN A 77 -11.36 -9.28 -8.05
CA ASN A 77 -12.01 -10.43 -8.64
C ASN A 77 -11.02 -11.53 -9.06
N PHE A 78 -9.73 -11.22 -9.01
CA PHE A 78 -8.64 -12.14 -9.38
C PHE A 78 -8.89 -12.82 -10.74
N ALA A 79 -9.30 -12.00 -11.72
CA ALA A 79 -9.66 -12.48 -13.05
C ALA A 79 -8.48 -13.08 -13.82
N SER A 80 -7.25 -12.75 -13.44
CA SER A 80 -6.01 -13.27 -14.03
C SER A 80 -5.31 -14.15 -13.02
N PRO A 81 -5.50 -15.48 -13.06
CA PRO A 81 -4.92 -16.39 -12.06
C PRO A 81 -3.40 -16.27 -11.92
N ASN A 82 -2.71 -15.99 -13.03
CA ASN A 82 -1.24 -15.83 -13.00
C ASN A 82 -0.77 -14.58 -12.25
N LEU A 83 -1.69 -13.70 -11.91
CA LEU A 83 -1.41 -12.44 -11.23
C LEU A 83 -1.91 -12.46 -9.79
N MET A 84 -2.30 -13.63 -9.29
CA MET A 84 -2.85 -13.77 -7.94
C MET A 84 -1.88 -13.25 -6.89
N PRO A 85 -2.26 -12.24 -6.09
CA PRO A 85 -1.39 -11.75 -5.03
C PRO A 85 -1.31 -12.72 -3.87
N MET A 86 -0.17 -12.74 -3.19
CA MET A 86 0.00 -13.52 -1.99
C MET A 86 -0.50 -12.76 -0.77
N GLY A 87 -1.07 -13.48 0.19
CA GLY A 87 -1.46 -12.91 1.48
C GLY A 87 -2.75 -12.11 1.48
N VAL A 88 -3.52 -12.13 0.39
CA VAL A 88 -4.83 -11.49 0.33
C VAL A 88 -5.90 -12.51 0.03
N SER A 89 -7.16 -12.15 0.36
CA SER A 89 -8.30 -13.01 0.09
C SER A 89 -8.49 -13.19 -1.42
N GLN A 90 -8.82 -14.41 -1.83
CA GLN A 90 -9.08 -14.73 -3.23
C GLN A 90 -10.56 -14.60 -3.58
N LYS A 91 -11.39 -14.22 -2.64
CA LYS A 91 -12.84 -14.09 -2.86
C LYS A 91 -13.32 -12.74 -2.39
N LEU A 92 -14.22 -12.21 -3.15
CA LEU A 92 -14.95 -11.01 -2.75
C LEU A 92 -16.17 -11.36 -1.92
#